data_c3208a211072532a21221b0fbf591ec8
#
_entry.id   c3208a211072532a21221b0fbf591ec8
#
_cell.length_a   1.000
_cell.length_b   1.000
_cell.length_c   1.000
_cell.angle_alpha   90.00
_cell.angle_beta   90.00
_cell.angle_gamma   90.00
#
_symmetry.space_group_name_H-M   'P 1'
#
loop_
_entity.id
_entity.type
_entity.pdbx_description
1 polymer ?
#
loop_
_entity_poly.entity_id
_entity_poly.type
_entity_poly.pdbx_seq_one_letter_code
_entity_poly.pdbx_strand_id
1 'polypeptide(L)'
;RRAEGFKWTFSFIVNFAAETQRAELKEAILLLDEPARNLHPTQQRGISDLLKSLAGSNQVLYATHSPYMIFDYAPGNLLVVELDKKKHLSRIYYDYWNADDLTLTPILYGLSRGLVESILDRQIGYNSRPIIVVETIADTMYLNAFDKFLEDPNISMNPLNIVAAYNKNSVLPLSIFYRNHGYNTFVLLDNTEESKEISAQLIANEFSKTQTIFFEEKTKALQSIEDYMVTEDYLYAVNQTYAIKLRKEGYVNLTEQDIQSRNKSGIIESLNSIWEEHREDGWEEFDSEEVARYICEKIAIEEADFLSDKTKDKFRSLYRLIAERIRQQQNLMAGQNPDKKKMSV
;
A
#
# COMPACT_ATOMS: atom_id res chain seq x y z
N ARG A 1 -22.55 24.62 27.23
CA ARG A 1 -22.98 23.27 26.77
C ARG A 1 -21.88 22.77 25.80
N ARG A 2 -21.13 21.73 26.18
CA ARG A 2 -20.15 21.08 25.29
C ARG A 2 -20.90 20.22 24.27
N ALA A 3 -20.43 20.20 23.02
CA ALA A 3 -21.02 19.39 21.96
C ALA A 3 -21.08 17.90 22.34
N GLU A 4 -22.13 17.20 21.93
CA GLU A 4 -22.33 15.77 22.24
C GLU A 4 -21.14 14.90 21.78
N GLY A 5 -20.54 15.21 20.65
CA GLY A 5 -19.37 14.55 20.16
C GLY A 5 -18.16 14.64 21.11
N PHE A 6 -17.93 15.80 21.72
CA PHE A 6 -16.87 15.94 22.74
C PHE A 6 -17.12 15.07 23.96
N LYS A 7 -18.38 14.97 24.42
CA LYS A 7 -18.73 14.12 25.55
C LYS A 7 -18.49 12.66 25.26
N TRP A 8 -18.87 12.23 24.05
CA TRP A 8 -18.65 10.86 23.61
C TRP A 8 -17.14 10.51 23.55
N THR A 9 -16.35 11.33 22.84
CA THR A 9 -14.90 11.13 22.72
C THR A 9 -14.22 11.12 24.09
N PHE A 10 -14.57 12.07 24.97
CA PHE A 10 -14.01 12.15 26.30
C PHE A 10 -14.38 10.92 27.14
N SER A 11 -15.66 10.48 27.13
CA SER A 11 -16.10 9.29 27.82
C SER A 11 -15.42 8.04 27.29
N PHE A 12 -15.28 7.92 25.97
CA PHE A 12 -14.59 6.80 25.35
C PHE A 12 -13.12 6.73 25.77
N ILE A 13 -12.39 7.86 25.68
CA ILE A 13 -10.97 7.92 26.06
C ILE A 13 -10.79 7.64 27.56
N VAL A 14 -11.65 8.20 28.42
CA VAL A 14 -11.55 8.00 29.88
C VAL A 14 -11.86 6.56 30.26
N ASN A 15 -12.93 5.97 29.73
CA ASN A 15 -13.26 4.57 30.00
C ASN A 15 -12.15 3.65 29.48
N PHE A 16 -11.69 3.92 28.25
CA PHE A 16 -10.60 3.16 27.65
C PHE A 16 -9.30 3.27 28.46
N ALA A 17 -8.89 4.48 28.86
CA ALA A 17 -7.69 4.68 29.68
C ALA A 17 -7.82 4.02 31.06
N ALA A 18 -9.01 4.04 31.66
CA ALA A 18 -9.26 3.38 32.94
C ALA A 18 -9.15 1.85 32.86
N GLU A 19 -9.61 1.26 31.75
CA GLU A 19 -9.56 -0.19 31.54
C GLU A 19 -8.15 -0.63 31.08
N THR A 20 -7.45 0.18 30.30
CA THR A 20 -6.06 -0.07 29.89
C THR A 20 -5.11 -0.04 31.11
N GLN A 21 -5.33 0.89 32.05
CA GLN A 21 -4.57 0.91 33.33
C GLN A 21 -4.79 -0.33 34.19
N ARG A 22 -5.94 -0.99 34.08
CA ARG A 22 -6.23 -2.25 34.75
C ARG A 22 -5.65 -3.48 34.07
N ALA A 23 -4.92 -3.34 32.97
CA ALA A 23 -4.39 -4.41 32.11
C ALA A 23 -5.48 -5.35 31.53
N GLU A 24 -6.75 -4.93 31.53
CA GLU A 24 -7.90 -5.74 31.10
C GLU A 24 -8.11 -5.68 29.56
N LEU A 25 -7.40 -4.78 28.84
CA LEU A 25 -7.52 -4.61 27.40
C LEU A 25 -6.25 -5.03 26.62
N LYS A 26 -5.64 -6.14 27.00
CA LYS A 26 -4.69 -6.86 26.16
C LYS A 26 -5.34 -8.16 25.70
N GLU A 27 -5.18 -8.47 24.40
CA GLU A 27 -5.77 -9.67 23.79
C GLU A 27 -7.33 -9.70 23.85
N ALA A 28 -7.94 -8.51 23.86
CA ALA A 28 -9.39 -8.36 23.89
C ALA A 28 -9.99 -8.25 22.47
N ILE A 29 -11.27 -8.58 22.35
CA ILE A 29 -12.07 -8.32 21.15
C ILE A 29 -12.93 -7.09 21.44
N LEU A 30 -12.68 -6.00 20.69
CA LEU A 30 -13.43 -4.75 20.79
C LEU A 30 -14.50 -4.72 19.71
N LEU A 31 -15.75 -4.65 20.10
CA LEU A 31 -16.90 -4.52 19.18
C LEU A 31 -17.52 -3.14 19.36
N LEU A 32 -17.47 -2.31 18.33
CA LEU A 32 -17.92 -0.93 18.39
C LEU A 32 -18.99 -0.68 17.31
N ASP A 33 -20.08 -0.05 17.72
CA ASP A 33 -21.15 0.37 16.80
C ASP A 33 -21.14 1.89 16.68
N GLU A 34 -20.93 2.38 15.45
CA GLU A 34 -20.86 3.81 15.10
C GLU A 34 -19.96 4.65 16.04
N PRO A 35 -18.69 4.28 16.25
CA PRO A 35 -17.86 4.87 17.33
C PRO A 35 -17.56 6.36 17.18
N ALA A 36 -17.93 6.97 16.05
CA ALA A 36 -17.65 8.39 15.79
C ALA A 36 -18.87 9.16 15.24
N ARG A 37 -20.09 8.63 15.45
CA ARG A 37 -21.33 9.07 14.78
C ARG A 37 -21.59 10.57 14.81
N ASN A 38 -21.28 11.27 15.89
CA ASN A 38 -21.62 12.69 16.06
C ASN A 38 -20.38 13.61 16.03
N LEU A 39 -19.27 13.14 15.48
CA LEU A 39 -18.02 13.89 15.38
C LEU A 39 -17.88 14.58 14.04
N HIS A 40 -17.19 15.72 14.04
CA HIS A 40 -16.75 16.35 12.80
C HIS A 40 -15.77 15.43 12.05
N PRO A 41 -15.75 15.43 10.71
CA PRO A 41 -14.86 14.57 9.91
C PRO A 41 -13.41 14.49 10.35
N THR A 42 -12.79 15.62 10.72
CA THR A 42 -11.42 15.66 11.25
C THR A 42 -11.24 14.93 12.58
N GLN A 43 -12.28 14.94 13.43
CA GLN A 43 -12.26 14.23 14.71
C GLN A 43 -12.52 12.74 14.54
N GLN A 44 -13.32 12.35 13.54
CA GLN A 44 -13.53 10.94 13.18
C GLN A 44 -12.23 10.26 12.78
N ARG A 45 -11.34 10.97 12.06
CA ARG A 45 -10.00 10.47 11.76
C ARG A 45 -9.18 10.20 13.03
N GLY A 46 -9.18 11.12 13.98
CA GLY A 46 -8.46 10.91 15.24
C GLY A 46 -8.95 9.67 15.99
N ILE A 47 -10.26 9.33 15.88
CA ILE A 47 -10.80 8.07 16.41
C ILE A 47 -10.31 6.87 15.59
N SER A 48 -10.28 6.97 14.27
CA SER A 48 -9.74 5.93 13.39
C SER A 48 -8.29 5.60 13.75
N ASP A 49 -7.43 6.61 13.92
CA ASP A 49 -6.03 6.45 14.31
C ASP A 49 -5.90 5.79 15.70
N LEU A 50 -6.76 6.18 16.65
CA LEU A 50 -6.81 5.56 17.96
C LEU A 50 -7.19 4.07 17.85
N LEU A 51 -8.22 3.72 17.07
CA LEU A 51 -8.63 2.33 16.86
C LEU A 51 -7.53 1.49 16.21
N LYS A 52 -6.77 2.07 15.26
CA LYS A 52 -5.60 1.42 14.68
C LYS A 52 -4.53 1.12 15.74
N SER A 53 -4.23 2.08 16.61
CA SER A 53 -3.24 1.88 17.67
C SER A 53 -3.67 0.77 18.66
N LEU A 54 -4.98 0.62 18.88
CA LEU A 54 -5.54 -0.44 19.71
C LEU A 54 -5.48 -1.82 19.07
N ALA A 55 -5.58 -1.87 17.75
CA ALA A 55 -5.50 -3.11 16.98
C ALA A 55 -4.12 -3.77 17.05
N GLY A 56 -3.07 -3.07 17.46
CA GLY A 56 -1.74 -3.63 17.70
C GLY A 56 -1.68 -4.70 18.80
N SER A 57 -2.61 -4.67 19.77
CA SER A 57 -2.68 -5.64 20.87
C SER A 57 -4.07 -6.27 21.06
N ASN A 58 -5.03 -5.94 20.20
CA ASN A 58 -6.42 -6.37 20.32
C ASN A 58 -7.01 -6.67 18.95
N GLN A 59 -8.12 -7.40 18.92
CA GLN A 59 -8.97 -7.48 17.73
C GLN A 59 -10.01 -6.36 17.80
N VAL A 60 -10.05 -5.49 16.80
CA VAL A 60 -10.97 -4.36 16.73
C VAL A 60 -11.91 -4.54 15.54
N LEU A 61 -13.22 -4.64 15.81
CA LEU A 61 -14.27 -4.62 14.81
C LEU A 61 -15.19 -3.45 15.08
N TYR A 62 -15.52 -2.67 14.08
CA TYR A 62 -16.52 -1.64 14.23
C TYR A 62 -17.40 -1.51 12.99
N ALA A 63 -18.66 -1.16 13.23
CA ALA A 63 -19.59 -0.80 12.17
C ALA A 63 -19.64 0.72 12.02
N THR A 64 -19.72 1.21 10.80
CA THR A 64 -19.87 2.64 10.53
C THR A 64 -20.53 2.90 9.19
N HIS A 65 -21.27 4.02 9.11
CA HIS A 65 -21.75 4.60 7.85
C HIS A 65 -20.88 5.77 7.39
N SER A 66 -19.81 6.10 8.13
CA SER A 66 -18.98 7.25 7.81
C SER A 66 -17.80 6.90 6.91
N PRO A 67 -17.68 7.52 5.73
CA PRO A 67 -16.51 7.34 4.87
C PRO A 67 -15.20 7.82 5.53
N TYR A 68 -15.27 8.69 6.52
CA TYR A 68 -14.10 9.20 7.24
C TYR A 68 -13.51 8.18 8.23
N MET A 69 -14.27 7.14 8.56
CA MET A 69 -13.83 6.06 9.45
C MET A 69 -13.17 4.91 8.68
N ILE A 70 -13.33 4.84 7.36
CA ILE A 70 -12.69 3.82 6.50
C ILE A 70 -11.45 4.35 5.78
N PHE A 71 -11.10 5.61 6.02
CA PHE A 71 -9.90 6.24 5.49
C PHE A 71 -8.65 5.56 6.08
N ASP A 72 -7.63 5.31 5.25
CA ASP A 72 -6.36 4.66 5.63
C ASP A 72 -6.45 3.18 6.05
N TYR A 73 -7.59 2.51 5.91
CA TYR A 73 -7.65 1.07 6.11
C TYR A 73 -7.33 0.30 4.83
N ALA A 74 -6.64 -0.82 4.99
CA ALA A 74 -6.44 -1.74 3.90
C ALA A 74 -7.80 -2.25 3.37
N PRO A 75 -8.02 -2.27 2.05
CA PRO A 75 -9.27 -2.75 1.47
C PRO A 75 -9.69 -4.14 1.95
N GLY A 76 -8.74 -5.03 2.23
CA GLY A 76 -9.03 -6.38 2.75
C GLY A 76 -9.61 -6.41 4.17
N ASN A 77 -9.58 -5.29 4.90
CA ASN A 77 -10.16 -5.17 6.24
C ASN A 77 -11.59 -4.63 6.21
N LEU A 78 -12.15 -4.40 5.02
CA LEU A 78 -13.50 -3.87 4.85
C LEU A 78 -14.50 -5.01 4.59
N LEU A 79 -15.59 -4.99 5.33
CA LEU A 79 -16.74 -5.87 5.12
C LEU A 79 -17.96 -5.01 4.85
N VAL A 80 -18.74 -5.37 3.83
CA VAL A 80 -20.01 -4.69 3.53
C VAL A 80 -21.15 -5.52 4.06
N VAL A 81 -22.04 -4.87 4.82
CA VAL A 81 -23.26 -5.48 5.32
C VAL A 81 -24.45 -4.84 4.62
N GLU A 82 -25.18 -5.61 3.83
CA GLU A 82 -26.34 -5.18 3.07
C GLU A 82 -27.60 -5.90 3.54
N LEU A 83 -28.72 -5.18 3.59
CA LEU A 83 -30.02 -5.77 3.89
C LEU A 83 -30.69 -6.28 2.61
N ASP A 84 -30.81 -7.60 2.46
CA ASP A 84 -31.66 -8.20 1.43
C ASP A 84 -33.14 -7.92 1.77
N LYS A 85 -33.69 -6.89 1.13
CA LYS A 85 -35.08 -6.44 1.36
C LYS A 85 -36.12 -7.50 1.02
N LYS A 86 -35.80 -8.49 0.17
CA LYS A 86 -36.72 -9.56 -0.21
C LYS A 86 -36.77 -10.66 0.84
N LYS A 87 -35.64 -10.96 1.45
CA LYS A 87 -35.50 -12.04 2.43
C LYS A 87 -35.50 -11.56 3.88
N HIS A 88 -35.47 -10.25 4.11
CA HIS A 88 -35.28 -9.63 5.43
C HIS A 88 -34.08 -10.18 6.20
N LEU A 89 -32.99 -10.49 5.47
CA LEU A 89 -31.75 -11.02 6.00
C LEU A 89 -30.59 -10.10 5.69
N SER A 90 -29.68 -9.92 6.63
CA SER A 90 -28.42 -9.23 6.37
C SER A 90 -27.46 -10.16 5.63
N ARG A 91 -26.81 -9.63 4.62
CA ARG A 91 -25.75 -10.27 3.87
C ARG A 91 -24.42 -9.61 4.17
N ILE A 92 -23.37 -10.40 4.37
CA ILE A 92 -22.01 -9.91 4.51
C ILE A 92 -21.27 -10.18 3.21
N TYR A 93 -20.71 -9.13 2.60
CA TYR A 93 -19.83 -9.25 1.45
C TYR A 93 -18.39 -9.03 1.91
N TYR A 94 -17.56 -10.03 1.71
CA TYR A 94 -16.10 -9.92 1.86
C TYR A 94 -15.50 -9.25 0.62
N ASP A 95 -16.17 -9.38 -0.49
CA ASP A 95 -15.88 -8.79 -1.79
C ASP A 95 -16.76 -7.55 -2.02
N TYR A 96 -16.54 -6.50 -1.23
CA TYR A 96 -17.35 -5.28 -1.22
C TYR A 96 -17.49 -4.60 -2.61
N TRP A 97 -16.58 -4.89 -3.54
CA TRP A 97 -16.62 -4.40 -4.92
C TRP A 97 -17.77 -5.01 -5.75
N ASN A 98 -18.42 -6.04 -5.26
CA ASN A 98 -19.65 -6.63 -5.83
C ASN A 98 -20.93 -6.06 -5.19
N ALA A 99 -20.81 -5.12 -4.25
CA ALA A 99 -21.96 -4.43 -3.67
C ALA A 99 -22.56 -3.42 -4.67
N ASP A 100 -23.79 -2.98 -4.40
CA ASP A 100 -24.45 -1.98 -5.25
C ASP A 100 -23.77 -0.60 -5.19
N ASP A 101 -24.01 0.25 -6.18
CA ASP A 101 -23.40 1.58 -6.32
C ASP A 101 -23.65 2.49 -5.11
N LEU A 102 -24.80 2.35 -4.44
CA LEU A 102 -25.13 3.16 -3.25
C LEU A 102 -24.29 2.73 -2.05
N THR A 103 -24.10 1.44 -1.89
CA THR A 103 -23.30 0.86 -0.81
C THR A 103 -21.80 1.10 -1.04
N LEU A 104 -21.37 1.07 -2.30
CA LEU A 104 -19.98 1.37 -2.67
C LEU A 104 -19.61 2.84 -2.52
N THR A 105 -20.54 3.77 -2.71
CA THR A 105 -20.25 5.23 -2.70
C THR A 105 -19.48 5.70 -1.45
N PRO A 106 -19.86 5.37 -0.20
CA PRO A 106 -19.08 5.76 0.99
C PRO A 106 -17.69 5.13 1.03
N ILE A 107 -17.57 3.88 0.58
CA ILE A 107 -16.28 3.16 0.52
C ILE A 107 -15.37 3.84 -0.48
N LEU A 108 -15.89 4.15 -1.67
CA LEU A 108 -15.20 4.90 -2.71
C LEU A 108 -14.66 6.22 -2.20
N TYR A 109 -15.51 6.98 -1.52
CA TYR A 109 -15.14 8.27 -0.96
C TYR A 109 -14.02 8.13 0.09
N GLY A 110 -14.11 7.13 0.96
CA GLY A 110 -13.10 6.86 1.98
C GLY A 110 -11.75 6.44 1.38
N LEU A 111 -11.77 5.47 0.46
CA LEU A 111 -10.56 4.94 -0.18
C LEU A 111 -9.93 5.91 -1.18
N SER A 112 -10.75 6.70 -1.89
CA SER A 112 -10.26 7.62 -2.93
C SER A 112 -9.81 8.97 -2.40
N ARG A 113 -9.90 9.24 -1.11
CA ARG A 113 -9.66 10.57 -0.57
C ARG A 113 -8.24 11.08 -0.79
N GLY A 114 -7.23 10.24 -0.62
CA GLY A 114 -5.85 10.60 -0.98
C GLY A 114 -5.71 10.94 -2.47
N LEU A 115 -6.45 10.24 -3.31
CA LEU A 115 -6.57 10.50 -4.75
C LEU A 115 -7.36 11.78 -5.03
N VAL A 116 -8.50 11.98 -4.35
CA VAL A 116 -9.38 13.16 -4.55
C VAL A 116 -8.68 14.45 -4.12
N GLU A 117 -7.96 14.45 -3.01
CA GLU A 117 -7.16 15.61 -2.59
C GLU A 117 -6.08 15.93 -3.63
N SER A 118 -5.41 14.93 -4.19
CA SER A 118 -4.42 15.13 -5.26
C SER A 118 -5.02 15.54 -6.62
N ILE A 119 -6.29 15.22 -6.87
CA ILE A 119 -7.01 15.52 -8.11
C ILE A 119 -7.68 16.90 -8.04
N LEU A 120 -8.27 17.27 -6.90
CA LEU A 120 -8.90 18.59 -6.70
C LEU A 120 -7.86 19.72 -6.78
N ASP A 121 -6.64 19.48 -6.32
CA ASP A 121 -5.54 20.45 -6.44
C ASP A 121 -5.05 20.66 -7.87
N ARG A 122 -5.43 19.82 -8.85
CA ARG A 122 -4.85 19.86 -10.20
C ARG A 122 -5.83 20.03 -11.37
N GLN A 123 -7.11 20.26 -11.18
CA GLN A 123 -8.13 20.58 -12.23
C GLN A 123 -8.02 19.77 -13.56
N ILE A 124 -7.61 18.51 -13.53
CA ILE A 124 -7.40 17.70 -14.75
C ILE A 124 -8.28 16.45 -14.69
N GLY A 125 -9.00 16.19 -15.79
CA GLY A 125 -10.03 15.18 -15.97
C GLY A 125 -9.73 13.80 -15.32
N TYR A 126 -10.69 13.30 -14.60
CA TYR A 126 -10.69 12.12 -13.75
C TYR A 126 -10.16 10.82 -14.39
N ASN A 127 -10.21 10.70 -15.71
CA ASN A 127 -9.90 9.46 -16.44
C ASN A 127 -8.60 9.48 -17.23
N SER A 128 -7.77 10.52 -17.11
CA SER A 128 -6.61 10.67 -18.02
C SER A 128 -5.29 10.12 -17.48
N ARG A 129 -5.19 9.85 -16.15
CA ARG A 129 -3.94 9.38 -15.54
C ARG A 129 -4.03 7.92 -15.13
N PRO A 130 -3.01 7.12 -15.47
CA PRO A 130 -2.94 5.75 -14.99
C PRO A 130 -2.83 5.68 -13.47
N ILE A 131 -3.44 4.65 -12.89
CA ILE A 131 -3.23 4.26 -11.50
C ILE A 131 -2.34 3.04 -11.49
N ILE A 132 -1.33 3.03 -10.63
CA ILE A 132 -0.51 1.85 -10.37
C ILE A 132 -0.82 1.37 -8.97
N VAL A 133 -1.42 0.19 -8.87
CA VAL A 133 -1.60 -0.52 -7.59
C VAL A 133 -0.32 -1.30 -7.31
N VAL A 134 0.22 -1.14 -6.13
CA VAL A 134 1.42 -1.83 -5.64
C VAL A 134 1.08 -2.65 -4.39
N GLU A 135 1.90 -3.63 -4.05
CA GLU A 135 1.61 -4.56 -2.95
C GLU A 135 1.77 -3.88 -1.58
N THR A 136 2.83 -3.08 -1.41
CA THR A 136 3.24 -2.53 -0.11
C THR A 136 3.35 -1.01 -0.09
N ILE A 137 3.41 -0.45 1.12
CA ILE A 137 3.71 0.98 1.32
C ILE A 137 5.15 1.28 0.88
N ALA A 138 6.08 0.36 1.14
CA ALA A 138 7.48 0.51 0.75
C ALA A 138 7.63 0.73 -0.76
N ASP A 139 6.87 0.00 -1.60
CA ASP A 139 6.85 0.20 -3.05
C ASP A 139 6.46 1.64 -3.41
N THR A 140 5.40 2.15 -2.78
CA THR A 140 4.96 3.54 -2.99
C THR A 140 6.04 4.54 -2.59
N MET A 141 6.69 4.30 -1.46
CA MET A 141 7.75 5.18 -0.95
C MET A 141 8.94 5.22 -1.91
N TYR A 142 9.43 4.05 -2.34
CA TYR A 142 10.55 3.98 -3.28
C TYR A 142 10.22 4.60 -4.64
N LEU A 143 9.07 4.24 -5.23
CA LEU A 143 8.66 4.80 -6.51
C LEU A 143 8.48 6.32 -6.49
N ASN A 144 8.10 6.92 -5.37
CA ASN A 144 8.02 8.37 -5.24
C ASN A 144 9.40 9.01 -4.99
N ALA A 145 10.24 8.39 -4.16
CA ALA A 145 11.52 8.98 -3.76
C ALA A 145 12.56 8.92 -4.89
N PHE A 146 12.68 7.78 -5.57
CA PHE A 146 13.66 7.60 -6.64
C PHE A 146 13.30 8.36 -7.93
N ASP A 147 12.06 8.85 -8.08
CA ASP A 147 11.65 9.74 -9.18
C ASP A 147 12.57 10.98 -9.29
N LYS A 148 13.12 11.44 -8.16
CA LYS A 148 14.07 12.55 -8.08
C LYS A 148 15.36 12.33 -8.92
N PHE A 149 15.75 11.06 -9.12
CA PHE A 149 16.96 10.71 -9.88
C PHE A 149 16.71 10.48 -11.38
N LEU A 150 15.49 10.75 -11.85
CA LEU A 150 15.15 10.64 -13.27
C LEU A 150 15.55 11.91 -14.03
N GLU A 151 16.28 11.73 -15.11
CA GLU A 151 16.65 12.80 -16.02
C GLU A 151 15.59 13.00 -17.13
N ASP A 152 14.83 11.94 -17.45
CA ASP A 152 13.82 11.95 -18.51
C ASP A 152 12.41 12.12 -17.90
N PRO A 153 11.76 13.28 -18.10
CA PRO A 153 10.43 13.53 -17.58
C PRO A 153 9.34 12.62 -18.20
N ASN A 154 9.63 11.94 -19.32
CA ASN A 154 8.66 11.03 -19.94
C ASN A 154 8.52 9.69 -19.22
N ILE A 155 9.43 9.36 -18.30
CA ILE A 155 9.37 8.17 -17.47
C ILE A 155 9.11 8.49 -16.00
N SER A 156 8.96 9.77 -15.64
CA SER A 156 8.66 10.20 -14.28
C SER A 156 7.33 9.61 -13.78
N MET A 157 7.33 9.17 -12.54
CA MET A 157 6.13 8.71 -11.84
C MET A 157 5.25 9.87 -11.35
N ASN A 158 5.75 11.09 -11.35
CA ASN A 158 5.04 12.28 -10.85
C ASN A 158 3.64 12.50 -11.46
N PRO A 159 3.37 12.17 -12.75
CA PRO A 159 2.01 12.23 -13.27
C PRO A 159 1.16 11.01 -12.93
N LEU A 160 1.70 9.96 -12.29
CA LEU A 160 0.99 8.73 -11.98
C LEU A 160 0.43 8.76 -10.56
N ASN A 161 -0.65 8.02 -10.35
CA ASN A 161 -1.20 7.78 -9.01
C ASN A 161 -0.74 6.39 -8.56
N ILE A 162 0.14 6.33 -7.58
CA ILE A 162 0.62 5.08 -7.00
C ILE A 162 -0.16 4.81 -5.72
N VAL A 163 -0.77 3.63 -5.62
CA VAL A 163 -1.66 3.26 -4.52
C VAL A 163 -1.21 1.93 -3.94
N ALA A 164 -0.83 1.95 -2.67
CA ALA A 164 -0.50 0.73 -1.95
C ALA A 164 -1.76 -0.06 -1.58
N ALA A 165 -1.73 -1.38 -1.77
CA ALA A 165 -2.77 -2.30 -1.31
C ALA A 165 -2.61 -2.69 0.16
N TYR A 166 -1.48 -2.38 0.78
CA TYR A 166 -1.07 -2.69 2.15
C TYR A 166 -0.84 -4.18 2.44
N ASN A 167 -1.39 -5.08 1.65
CA ASN A 167 -1.12 -6.51 1.69
C ASN A 167 -1.54 -7.17 0.37
N LYS A 168 -1.02 -8.36 0.11
CA LYS A 168 -1.25 -9.11 -1.13
C LYS A 168 -2.73 -9.41 -1.38
N ASN A 169 -3.50 -9.74 -0.35
CA ASN A 169 -4.91 -10.09 -0.50
C ASN A 169 -5.77 -8.90 -0.95
N SER A 170 -5.31 -7.69 -0.70
CA SER A 170 -6.01 -6.46 -1.07
C SER A 170 -5.69 -5.97 -2.48
N VAL A 171 -4.66 -6.51 -3.14
CA VAL A 171 -4.24 -6.09 -4.49
C VAL A 171 -5.35 -6.32 -5.52
N LEU A 172 -5.88 -7.54 -5.56
CA LEU A 172 -6.92 -7.92 -6.52
C LEU A 172 -8.19 -7.07 -6.37
N PRO A 173 -8.82 -7.00 -5.17
CA PRO A 173 -10.03 -6.20 -5.00
C PRO A 173 -9.83 -4.72 -5.30
N LEU A 174 -8.71 -4.14 -4.84
CA LEU A 174 -8.42 -2.74 -5.08
C LEU A 174 -8.22 -2.44 -6.58
N SER A 175 -7.56 -3.33 -7.29
CA SER A 175 -7.32 -3.18 -8.73
C SER A 175 -8.62 -3.27 -9.53
N ILE A 176 -9.49 -4.24 -9.23
CA ILE A 176 -10.81 -4.39 -9.84
C ILE A 176 -11.66 -3.16 -9.56
N PHE A 177 -11.62 -2.67 -8.31
CA PHE A 177 -12.31 -1.48 -7.92
C PHE A 177 -11.96 -0.28 -8.80
N TYR A 178 -10.69 0.09 -8.91
CA TYR A 178 -10.28 1.23 -9.73
C TYR A 178 -10.63 1.05 -11.21
N ARG A 179 -10.46 -0.16 -11.74
CA ARG A 179 -10.81 -0.46 -13.12
C ARG A 179 -12.32 -0.29 -13.38
N ASN A 180 -13.18 -0.83 -12.51
CA ASN A 180 -14.64 -0.74 -12.66
C ASN A 180 -15.16 0.70 -12.57
N HIS A 181 -14.37 1.61 -11.95
CA HIS A 181 -14.66 3.04 -11.91
C HIS A 181 -14.01 3.83 -13.07
N GLY A 182 -13.58 3.13 -14.12
CA GLY A 182 -13.11 3.75 -15.36
C GLY A 182 -11.66 4.24 -15.31
N TYR A 183 -10.89 3.88 -14.27
CA TYR A 183 -9.47 4.20 -14.21
C TYR A 183 -8.64 3.24 -15.07
N ASN A 184 -7.66 3.79 -15.78
CA ASN A 184 -6.64 2.98 -16.45
C ASN A 184 -5.68 2.42 -15.41
N THR A 185 -5.99 1.22 -14.92
CA THR A 185 -5.33 0.61 -13.75
C THR A 185 -4.26 -0.37 -14.18
N PHE A 186 -3.08 -0.21 -13.62
CA PHE A 186 -1.94 -1.13 -13.70
C PHE A 186 -1.64 -1.71 -12.33
N VAL A 187 -1.05 -2.89 -12.30
CA VAL A 187 -0.69 -3.56 -11.04
C VAL A 187 0.77 -3.98 -11.13
N LEU A 188 1.58 -3.53 -10.19
CA LEU A 188 2.98 -3.87 -10.06
C LEU A 188 3.14 -4.88 -8.93
N LEU A 189 3.69 -6.04 -9.25
CA LEU A 189 3.69 -7.24 -8.42
C LEU A 189 5.10 -7.76 -8.16
N ASP A 190 5.30 -8.31 -6.99
CA ASP A 190 6.46 -9.14 -6.66
C ASP A 190 6.51 -10.41 -7.50
N ASN A 191 7.69 -11.01 -7.67
CA ASN A 191 7.84 -12.31 -8.36
C ASN A 191 7.67 -13.49 -7.42
N THR A 192 6.64 -13.51 -6.61
CA THR A 192 6.29 -14.63 -5.74
C THR A 192 5.22 -15.52 -6.38
N GLU A 193 5.07 -16.76 -5.93
CA GLU A 193 4.01 -17.64 -6.44
C GLU A 193 2.61 -17.07 -6.13
N GLU A 194 2.43 -16.46 -4.96
CA GLU A 194 1.18 -15.79 -4.59
C GLU A 194 0.84 -14.63 -5.54
N SER A 195 1.82 -13.80 -5.88
CA SER A 195 1.63 -12.67 -6.80
C SER A 195 1.36 -13.14 -8.23
N LYS A 196 1.87 -14.30 -8.64
CA LYS A 196 1.50 -14.94 -9.92
C LYS A 196 0.06 -15.42 -9.93
N GLU A 197 -0.44 -15.95 -8.81
CA GLU A 197 -1.86 -16.31 -8.66
C GLU A 197 -2.75 -15.07 -8.73
N ILE A 198 -2.36 -13.98 -8.06
CA ILE A 198 -3.06 -12.69 -8.16
C ILE A 198 -3.08 -12.19 -9.61
N SER A 199 -1.96 -12.26 -10.32
CA SER A 199 -1.90 -11.91 -11.75
C SER A 199 -2.84 -12.73 -12.60
N ALA A 200 -2.93 -14.06 -12.37
CA ALA A 200 -3.85 -14.92 -13.07
C ALA A 200 -5.32 -14.55 -12.80
N GLN A 201 -5.64 -14.22 -11.55
CA GLN A 201 -6.98 -13.74 -11.16
C GLN A 201 -7.31 -12.38 -11.77
N LEU A 202 -6.34 -11.45 -11.83
CA LEU A 202 -6.51 -10.17 -12.52
C LEU A 202 -6.83 -10.36 -14.00
N ILE A 203 -6.10 -11.27 -14.69
CA ILE A 203 -6.34 -11.59 -16.10
C ILE A 203 -7.73 -12.22 -16.28
N ALA A 204 -8.16 -13.10 -15.38
CA ALA A 204 -9.51 -13.66 -15.38
C ALA A 204 -10.60 -12.59 -15.17
N ASN A 205 -10.27 -11.49 -14.51
CA ASN A 205 -11.11 -10.30 -14.34
C ASN A 205 -10.81 -9.24 -15.41
N GLU A 206 -10.47 -9.66 -16.63
CA GLU A 206 -10.32 -8.84 -17.83
C GLU A 206 -9.17 -7.82 -17.81
N PHE A 207 -8.19 -7.91 -16.91
CA PHE A 207 -6.94 -7.16 -17.05
C PHE A 207 -6.12 -7.75 -18.20
N SER A 208 -5.48 -6.89 -18.99
CA SER A 208 -4.55 -7.35 -20.00
C SER A 208 -3.19 -7.72 -19.37
N LYS A 209 -2.42 -8.55 -20.06
CA LYS A 209 -1.05 -8.87 -19.63
C LYS A 209 -0.12 -7.65 -19.54
N THR A 210 -0.45 -6.58 -20.24
CA THR A 210 0.31 -5.32 -20.19
C THR A 210 0.00 -4.50 -18.93
N GLN A 211 -1.13 -4.76 -18.28
CA GLN A 211 -1.55 -4.09 -17.05
C GLN A 211 -1.04 -4.78 -15.79
N THR A 212 -0.56 -6.02 -15.89
CA THR A 212 0.09 -6.74 -14.78
C THR A 212 1.59 -6.75 -15.00
N ILE A 213 2.33 -6.05 -14.16
CA ILE A 213 3.77 -5.81 -14.30
C ILE A 213 4.45 -6.52 -13.14
N PHE A 214 5.46 -7.32 -13.42
CA PHE A 214 6.33 -7.92 -12.41
C PHE A 214 7.65 -7.19 -12.35
N PHE A 215 8.29 -7.19 -11.19
CA PHE A 215 9.63 -6.67 -11.06
C PHE A 215 10.62 -7.50 -11.89
N GLU A 216 11.29 -6.85 -12.83
CA GLU A 216 12.28 -7.50 -13.70
C GLU A 216 13.42 -6.54 -14.08
N GLU A 217 14.63 -7.05 -14.19
CA GLU A 217 15.76 -6.31 -14.74
C GLU A 217 16.28 -7.05 -15.97
N LYS A 218 16.11 -6.46 -17.17
CA LYS A 218 16.41 -7.05 -18.47
C LYS A 218 15.63 -8.35 -18.68
N THR A 219 16.21 -9.51 -18.36
CA THR A 219 15.57 -10.83 -18.47
C THR A 219 15.56 -11.56 -17.13
N LYS A 220 16.04 -10.93 -16.06
CA LYS A 220 16.11 -11.51 -14.72
C LYS A 220 14.91 -11.07 -13.91
N ALA A 221 14.10 -12.03 -13.43
CA ALA A 221 13.06 -11.76 -12.46
C ALA A 221 13.69 -11.29 -11.14
N LEU A 222 13.16 -10.22 -10.54
CA LEU A 222 13.51 -9.74 -9.23
C LEU A 222 12.35 -10.06 -8.27
N GLN A 223 12.64 -10.40 -7.02
CA GLN A 223 11.60 -10.81 -6.08
C GLN A 223 10.74 -9.64 -5.65
N SER A 224 11.37 -8.53 -5.29
CA SER A 224 10.71 -7.32 -4.82
C SER A 224 11.43 -6.05 -5.31
N ILE A 225 10.88 -4.89 -4.96
CA ILE A 225 11.46 -3.60 -5.35
C ILE A 225 12.84 -3.36 -4.74
N GLU A 226 13.12 -3.91 -3.56
CA GLU A 226 14.41 -3.78 -2.87
C GLU A 226 15.55 -4.41 -3.68
N ASP A 227 15.27 -5.40 -4.51
CA ASP A 227 16.27 -6.04 -5.37
C ASP A 227 16.76 -5.11 -6.51
N TYR A 228 16.09 -3.98 -6.72
CA TYR A 228 16.61 -2.90 -7.58
C TYR A 228 17.75 -2.11 -6.91
N MET A 229 17.95 -2.25 -5.61
CA MET A 229 19.13 -1.70 -4.96
C MET A 229 20.31 -2.66 -5.07
N VAL A 230 21.51 -2.11 -5.07
CA VAL A 230 22.71 -2.88 -4.87
C VAL A 230 22.71 -3.36 -3.41
N THR A 231 23.14 -4.59 -3.18
CA THR A 231 23.08 -5.21 -1.85
C THR A 231 23.79 -4.36 -0.80
N GLU A 232 24.93 -3.77 -1.13
CA GLU A 232 25.69 -2.89 -0.22
C GLU A 232 24.90 -1.63 0.15
N ASP A 233 24.22 -1.01 -0.82
CA ASP A 233 23.43 0.21 -0.59
C ASP A 233 22.27 -0.08 0.36
N TYR A 234 21.56 -1.20 0.13
CA TYR A 234 20.45 -1.61 0.99
C TYR A 234 20.92 -2.00 2.38
N LEU A 235 21.99 -2.77 2.49
CA LEU A 235 22.59 -3.16 3.77
C LEU A 235 23.10 -1.96 4.55
N TYR A 236 23.62 -0.94 3.89
CA TYR A 236 23.96 0.31 4.58
C TYR A 236 22.73 0.87 5.30
N ALA A 237 21.60 0.97 4.63
CA ALA A 237 20.37 1.47 5.24
C ALA A 237 19.86 0.56 6.38
N VAL A 238 19.87 -0.77 6.18
CA VAL A 238 19.51 -1.75 7.23
C VAL A 238 20.40 -1.57 8.46
N ASN A 239 21.71 -1.46 8.27
CA ASN A 239 22.69 -1.29 9.34
C ASN A 239 22.48 0.02 10.11
N GLN A 240 22.06 1.10 9.44
CA GLN A 240 21.72 2.35 10.11
C GLN A 240 20.39 2.26 10.86
N THR A 241 19.37 1.71 10.24
CA THR A 241 18.03 1.57 10.83
C THR A 241 18.06 0.69 12.09
N TYR A 242 18.78 -0.44 12.02
CA TYR A 242 18.81 -1.42 13.11
C TYR A 242 20.13 -1.44 13.91
N ALA A 243 20.92 -0.38 13.86
CA ALA A 243 22.27 -0.31 14.48
C ALA A 243 22.30 -0.74 15.95
N ILE A 244 21.31 -0.36 16.75
CA ILE A 244 21.24 -0.68 18.19
C ILE A 244 20.94 -2.18 18.39
N LYS A 245 20.00 -2.71 17.61
CA LYS A 245 19.55 -4.10 17.67
C LYS A 245 20.68 -5.05 17.25
N LEU A 246 21.33 -4.77 16.12
CA LEU A 246 22.44 -5.55 15.59
C LEU A 246 23.61 -5.62 16.57
N ARG A 247 24.01 -4.51 17.21
CA ARG A 247 25.11 -4.46 18.18
C ARG A 247 24.85 -5.27 19.43
N LYS A 248 23.60 -5.38 19.88
CA LYS A 248 23.26 -6.20 21.06
C LYS A 248 23.55 -7.68 20.82
N GLU A 249 23.38 -8.16 19.59
CA GLU A 249 23.59 -9.55 19.21
C GLU A 249 25.00 -9.80 18.62
N GLY A 250 25.92 -8.85 18.80
CA GLY A 250 27.32 -9.02 18.39
C GLY A 250 27.62 -8.73 16.93
N TYR A 251 26.63 -8.31 16.14
CA TYR A 251 26.88 -7.80 14.80
C TYR A 251 27.46 -6.39 14.87
N VAL A 252 28.58 -6.17 14.20
CA VAL A 252 29.05 -4.79 13.98
C VAL A 252 28.22 -4.15 12.87
N ASN A 253 28.11 -4.86 11.75
CA ASN A 253 27.24 -4.57 10.60
C ASN A 253 26.94 -5.88 9.88
N LEU A 254 25.77 -5.97 9.25
CA LEU A 254 25.48 -7.01 8.26
C LEU A 254 26.26 -6.74 6.98
N THR A 255 26.79 -7.79 6.38
CA THR A 255 27.59 -7.77 5.17
C THR A 255 26.94 -8.57 4.04
N GLU A 256 27.43 -8.42 2.81
CA GLU A 256 26.97 -9.25 1.70
C GLU A 256 27.17 -10.74 1.95
N GLN A 257 28.21 -11.14 2.69
CA GLN A 257 28.44 -12.54 3.02
C GLN A 257 27.32 -13.12 3.89
N ASP A 258 26.78 -12.32 4.81
CA ASP A 258 25.64 -12.72 5.63
C ASP A 258 24.41 -13.00 4.77
N ILE A 259 24.17 -12.19 3.75
CA ILE A 259 23.07 -12.37 2.80
C ILE A 259 23.30 -13.58 1.89
N GLN A 260 24.50 -13.69 1.28
CA GLN A 260 24.83 -14.76 0.33
C GLN A 260 24.83 -16.14 1.01
N SER A 261 25.22 -16.21 2.29
CA SER A 261 25.24 -17.46 3.06
C SER A 261 23.85 -18.10 3.22
N ARG A 262 22.78 -17.32 3.07
CA ARG A 262 21.38 -17.77 3.26
C ARG A 262 20.83 -18.49 2.03
N ASN A 263 21.45 -18.34 0.86
CA ASN A 263 21.02 -18.95 -0.40
C ASN A 263 19.52 -18.74 -0.71
N LYS A 264 19.01 -17.54 -0.46
CA LYS A 264 17.64 -17.13 -0.73
C LYS A 264 17.53 -16.37 -2.06
N SER A 265 16.31 -16.23 -2.58
CA SER A 265 16.06 -15.66 -3.89
C SER A 265 16.14 -14.13 -3.93
N GLY A 266 15.93 -13.45 -2.79
CA GLY A 266 15.93 -11.99 -2.66
C GLY A 266 16.56 -11.51 -1.35
N ILE A 267 16.84 -10.21 -1.29
CA ILE A 267 17.46 -9.59 -0.12
C ILE A 267 16.52 -9.61 1.10
N ILE A 268 15.23 -9.39 0.88
CA ILE A 268 14.20 -9.41 1.95
C ILE A 268 14.07 -10.81 2.56
N GLU A 269 14.02 -11.88 1.74
CA GLU A 269 13.96 -13.25 2.27
C GLU A 269 15.21 -13.62 3.08
N SER A 270 16.38 -13.13 2.65
CA SER A 270 17.62 -13.34 3.38
C SER A 270 17.62 -12.63 4.74
N LEU A 271 17.16 -11.40 4.78
CA LEU A 271 17.02 -10.62 6.02
C LEU A 271 15.99 -11.22 6.97
N ASN A 272 14.82 -11.60 6.47
CA ASN A 272 13.81 -12.31 7.26
C ASN A 272 14.38 -13.56 7.91
N SER A 273 15.20 -14.35 7.19
CA SER A 273 15.86 -15.54 7.73
C SER A 273 16.83 -15.19 8.86
N ILE A 274 17.57 -14.07 8.76
CA ILE A 274 18.46 -13.60 9.83
C ILE A 274 17.65 -13.19 11.06
N TRP A 275 16.57 -12.44 10.86
CA TRP A 275 15.69 -12.00 11.95
C TRP A 275 15.01 -13.17 12.66
N GLU A 276 14.59 -14.18 11.92
CA GLU A 276 13.95 -15.37 12.46
C GLU A 276 14.89 -16.21 13.35
N GLU A 277 16.18 -16.30 13.01
CA GLU A 277 17.18 -16.96 13.85
C GLU A 277 17.36 -16.31 15.23
N HIS A 278 17.10 -14.99 15.33
CA HIS A 278 17.21 -14.22 16.58
C HIS A 278 15.85 -13.94 17.25
N ARG A 279 14.80 -14.64 16.82
CA ARG A 279 13.45 -14.44 17.37
C ARG A 279 13.37 -14.80 18.87
N GLU A 280 14.10 -15.83 19.29
CA GLU A 280 14.20 -16.22 20.71
C GLU A 280 14.95 -15.17 21.54
N ASP A 281 15.81 -14.37 20.93
CA ASP A 281 16.53 -13.25 21.53
C ASP A 281 15.68 -11.96 21.60
N GLY A 282 14.40 -12.05 21.22
CA GLY A 282 13.43 -10.95 21.27
C GLY A 282 13.46 -10.02 20.05
N TRP A 283 13.96 -10.50 18.90
CA TRP A 283 13.80 -9.76 17.66
C TRP A 283 12.38 -9.89 17.16
N GLU A 284 11.74 -8.76 16.90
CA GLU A 284 10.51 -8.68 16.13
C GLU A 284 10.77 -9.04 14.68
N GLU A 285 9.73 -9.20 13.86
CA GLU A 285 9.88 -9.42 12.43
C GLU A 285 10.68 -8.27 11.77
N PHE A 286 11.38 -8.59 10.69
CA PHE A 286 12.07 -7.57 9.91
C PHE A 286 11.03 -6.66 9.23
N ASP A 287 11.14 -5.38 9.47
CA ASP A 287 10.26 -4.38 8.87
C ASP A 287 10.98 -3.63 7.75
N SER A 288 10.69 -4.00 6.50
CA SER A 288 11.25 -3.36 5.32
C SER A 288 10.74 -1.91 5.15
N GLU A 289 9.58 -1.56 5.72
CA GLU A 289 9.04 -0.20 5.65
C GLU A 289 9.87 0.78 6.48
N GLU A 290 10.43 0.35 7.62
CA GLU A 290 11.35 1.18 8.40
C GLU A 290 12.62 1.52 7.59
N VAL A 291 13.15 0.54 6.86
CA VAL A 291 14.32 0.75 5.98
C VAL A 291 13.95 1.66 4.81
N ALA A 292 12.79 1.43 4.19
CA ALA A 292 12.29 2.30 3.12
C ALA A 292 12.13 3.74 3.59
N ARG A 293 11.60 3.94 4.79
CA ARG A 293 11.46 5.28 5.40
C ARG A 293 12.81 5.95 5.56
N TYR A 294 13.80 5.25 6.13
CA TYR A 294 15.16 5.78 6.26
C TYR A 294 15.75 6.22 4.92
N ILE A 295 15.68 5.36 3.89
CA ILE A 295 16.22 5.66 2.56
C ILE A 295 15.51 6.88 1.95
N CYS A 296 14.19 6.90 2.01
CA CYS A 296 13.39 7.98 1.42
C CYS A 296 13.60 9.32 2.14
N GLU A 297 13.74 9.31 3.47
CA GLU A 297 14.11 10.50 4.22
C GLU A 297 15.47 11.04 3.80
N LYS A 298 16.48 10.16 3.65
CA LYS A 298 17.81 10.54 3.18
C LYS A 298 17.82 11.13 1.77
N ILE A 299 17.02 10.54 0.87
CA ILE A 299 16.82 11.09 -0.48
C ILE A 299 16.16 12.47 -0.42
N ALA A 300 15.17 12.66 0.45
CA ALA A 300 14.43 13.92 0.56
C ALA A 300 15.32 15.09 1.02
N ILE A 301 16.21 14.84 1.99
CA ILE A 301 17.13 15.84 2.55
C ILE A 301 18.48 15.94 1.81
N GLU A 302 18.62 15.26 0.66
CA GLU A 302 19.84 15.24 -0.17
C GLU A 302 21.08 14.61 0.51
N GLU A 303 20.89 13.73 1.49
CA GLU A 303 21.92 12.98 2.21
C GLU A 303 22.01 11.51 1.76
N ALA A 304 21.74 11.21 0.50
CA ALA A 304 21.68 9.84 -0.03
C ALA A 304 22.97 9.46 -0.80
N ASP A 305 24.14 9.95 -0.38
CA ASP A 305 25.44 9.66 -1.00
C ASP A 305 25.83 8.19 -0.92
N PHE A 306 25.21 7.40 -0.03
CA PHE A 306 25.39 5.94 0.06
C PHE A 306 24.73 5.19 -1.11
N LEU A 307 23.81 5.80 -1.84
CA LEU A 307 23.18 5.20 -3.01
C LEU A 307 24.09 5.31 -4.22
N SER A 308 24.59 4.18 -4.67
CA SER A 308 25.44 4.07 -5.87
C SER A 308 24.68 4.48 -7.14
N ASP A 309 25.40 4.92 -8.16
CA ASP A 309 24.83 5.18 -9.48
C ASP A 309 24.21 3.92 -10.08
N LYS A 310 24.75 2.73 -9.75
CA LYS A 310 24.19 1.45 -10.17
C LYS A 310 22.78 1.22 -9.62
N THR A 311 22.50 1.56 -8.37
CA THR A 311 21.16 1.52 -7.79
C THR A 311 20.24 2.51 -8.51
N LYS A 312 20.69 3.75 -8.72
CA LYS A 312 19.91 4.76 -9.45
C LYS A 312 19.58 4.33 -10.88
N ASP A 313 20.53 3.70 -11.59
CA ASP A 313 20.33 3.18 -12.95
C ASP A 313 19.34 2.02 -12.98
N LYS A 314 19.37 1.14 -11.99
CA LYS A 314 18.39 0.06 -11.89
C LYS A 314 16.98 0.61 -11.69
N PHE A 315 16.78 1.60 -10.83
CA PHE A 315 15.49 2.27 -10.69
C PHE A 315 15.06 2.98 -11.98
N ARG A 316 15.97 3.64 -12.70
CA ARG A 316 15.67 4.18 -14.04
C ARG A 316 15.17 3.10 -14.99
N SER A 317 15.69 1.88 -14.92
CA SER A 317 15.22 0.76 -15.74
C SER A 317 13.80 0.32 -15.36
N LEU A 318 13.46 0.31 -14.07
CA LEU A 318 12.10 0.04 -13.59
C LEU A 318 11.09 1.07 -14.13
N TYR A 319 11.42 2.35 -14.02
CA TYR A 319 10.55 3.40 -14.55
C TYR A 319 10.32 3.30 -16.08
N ARG A 320 11.37 2.94 -16.83
CA ARG A 320 11.23 2.67 -18.26
C ARG A 320 10.31 1.49 -18.54
N LEU A 321 10.41 0.42 -17.77
CA LEU A 321 9.53 -0.75 -17.88
C LEU A 321 8.07 -0.33 -17.65
N ILE A 322 7.78 0.39 -16.57
CA ILE A 322 6.43 0.84 -16.23
C ILE A 322 5.89 1.76 -17.35
N ALA A 323 6.66 2.76 -17.77
CA ALA A 323 6.28 3.68 -18.84
C ALA A 323 6.01 2.96 -20.18
N GLU A 324 6.81 1.96 -20.50
CA GLU A 324 6.62 1.14 -21.71
C GLU A 324 5.30 0.34 -21.65
N ARG A 325 5.00 -0.30 -20.53
CA ARG A 325 3.73 -1.03 -20.32
C ARG A 325 2.52 -0.11 -20.47
N ILE A 326 2.58 1.08 -19.91
CA ILE A 326 1.53 2.10 -20.03
C ILE A 326 1.32 2.49 -21.51
N ARG A 327 2.40 2.76 -22.24
CA ARG A 327 2.32 3.09 -23.69
C ARG A 327 1.76 1.94 -24.52
N GLN A 328 2.18 0.71 -24.25
CA GLN A 328 1.65 -0.48 -24.92
C GLN A 328 0.14 -0.61 -24.73
N GLN A 329 -0.35 -0.42 -23.52
CA GLN A 329 -1.78 -0.48 -23.22
C GLN A 329 -2.56 0.65 -23.91
N GLN A 330 -2.03 1.87 -23.92
CA GLN A 330 -2.65 3.01 -24.63
C GLN A 330 -2.77 2.74 -26.13
N ASN A 331 -1.74 2.16 -26.76
CA ASN A 331 -1.76 1.79 -28.17
C ASN A 331 -2.79 0.69 -28.48
N LEU A 332 -2.95 -0.30 -27.59
CA LEU A 332 -3.98 -1.33 -27.73
C LEU A 332 -5.38 -0.73 -27.68
N MET A 333 -5.64 0.18 -26.74
CA MET A 333 -6.93 0.89 -26.62
C MET A 333 -7.21 1.79 -27.84
N ALA A 334 -6.21 2.47 -28.36
CA ALA A 334 -6.34 3.32 -29.56
C ALA A 334 -6.61 2.51 -30.83
N GLY A 335 -6.03 1.31 -30.95
CA GLY A 335 -6.25 0.39 -32.07
C GLY A 335 -7.64 -0.26 -32.07
N GLN A 336 -8.28 -0.36 -30.92
CA GLN A 336 -9.64 -0.94 -30.79
C GLN A 336 -10.77 0.08 -31.04
N ASN A 337 -10.48 1.37 -31.22
CA ASN A 337 -11.46 2.44 -31.47
C ASN A 337 -11.27 3.09 -32.85
N PRO A 338 -11.75 2.46 -33.95
CA PRO A 338 -11.53 2.93 -35.30
C PRO A 338 -12.25 4.26 -35.65
N ASP A 339 -13.21 4.71 -34.80
CA ASP A 339 -14.03 5.89 -35.10
C ASP A 339 -13.35 7.24 -34.77
N LYS A 340 -12.26 7.26 -34.00
CA LYS A 340 -11.52 8.51 -33.71
C LYS A 340 -10.63 9.01 -34.86
N LYS A 341 -10.40 8.21 -35.92
CA LYS A 341 -9.64 8.64 -37.11
C LYS A 341 -10.42 9.51 -38.07
N LYS A 342 -11.70 9.74 -37.88
CA LYS A 342 -12.56 10.53 -38.79
C LYS A 342 -12.86 11.95 -38.33
N MET A 343 -12.33 12.40 -37.20
CA MET A 343 -12.60 13.75 -36.65
C MET A 343 -11.37 14.70 -36.70
N SER A 344 -10.34 14.34 -37.41
CA SER A 344 -9.19 15.23 -37.70
C SER A 344 -8.97 15.33 -39.20
N VAL A 345 -9.90 15.99 -39.91
CA VAL A 345 -9.70 16.64 -41.22
C VAL A 345 -10.39 17.99 -41.15
#